data_7358e8dfa69eabe355a37cd664939596
#
_entry.id   7358e8dfa69eabe355a37cd664939596
#
_cell.length_a   1.000
_cell.length_b   1.000
_cell.length_c   1.000
_cell.angle_alpha   90.00
_cell.angle_beta   90.00
_cell.angle_gamma   90.00
#
_symmetry.space_group_name_H-M   'P 1'
#
loop_
_entity.id
_entity.type
_entity.pdbx_description
1 polymer ?
#
loop_
_entity_poly.entity_id
_entity_poly.type
_entity_poly.pdbx_seq_one_letter_code
_entity_poly.pdbx_strand_id
1 'polypeptide(L)'
;YEERLKALGGDDDELANGVYQEIKKQLVAQGVPPHEIAFAHDFNTDASRKVRNEKVNSGDIRILIGSTSKMGAGLNVQTRLAACHHVDCPWRPRDIEQRNGRIERQGNLHKDAGKNIRVFQYVTEGSFDALMWHQ
;
A
#
# COMPACT_ATOMS: atom_id res chain seq x y z
N TYR A 1 -15.91 -6.99 15.14
CA TYR A 1 -14.64 -6.24 15.02
C TYR A 1 -14.91 -4.77 14.70
N GLU A 2 -15.74 -4.49 13.69
CA GLU A 2 -16.15 -3.12 13.33
C GLU A 2 -16.94 -2.41 14.44
N GLU A 3 -17.85 -3.13 15.14
CA GLU A 3 -18.57 -2.59 16.29
C GLU A 3 -17.67 -2.26 17.48
N ARG A 4 -16.57 -3.00 17.66
CA ARG A 4 -15.58 -2.73 18.71
C ARG A 4 -14.71 -1.51 18.38
N LEU A 5 -14.39 -1.29 17.13
CA LEU A 5 -13.67 -0.09 16.66
C LEU A 5 -14.52 1.16 16.80
N LYS A 6 -15.82 1.08 16.46
CA LYS A 6 -16.79 2.18 16.69
C LYS A 6 -16.99 2.50 18.17
N ALA A 7 -16.94 1.50 19.05
CA ALA A 7 -17.06 1.68 20.49
C ALA A 7 -15.82 2.36 21.12
N LEU A 8 -14.67 2.31 20.47
CA LEU A 8 -13.44 3.00 20.88
C LEU A 8 -13.36 4.46 20.39
N GLY A 9 -14.37 4.94 19.63
CA GLY A 9 -14.53 6.35 19.25
C GLY A 9 -13.53 6.89 18.25
N GLY A 10 -12.75 6.01 17.60
CA GLY A 10 -11.88 6.37 16.49
C GLY A 10 -12.57 6.15 15.15
N ASP A 11 -12.50 7.13 14.25
CA ASP A 11 -12.82 6.94 12.85
C ASP A 11 -11.79 5.95 12.27
N ASP A 12 -12.23 4.98 11.44
CA ASP A 12 -11.32 4.00 10.81
C ASP A 12 -10.19 4.71 10.03
N ASP A 13 -10.48 5.86 9.47
CA ASP A 13 -9.50 6.72 8.79
C ASP A 13 -8.48 7.32 9.78
N GLU A 14 -8.85 7.66 11.01
CA GLU A 14 -7.94 8.23 12.02
C GLU A 14 -6.97 7.17 12.56
N LEU A 15 -7.45 5.95 12.81
CA LEU A 15 -6.62 4.81 13.22
C LEU A 15 -5.64 4.41 12.11
N ALA A 16 -6.11 4.35 10.87
CA ALA A 16 -5.26 4.07 9.72
C ALA A 16 -4.19 5.15 9.54
N ASN A 17 -4.53 6.42 9.72
CA ASN A 17 -3.59 7.53 9.68
C ASN A 17 -2.52 7.41 10.76
N GLY A 18 -2.87 7.00 11.97
CA GLY A 18 -1.91 6.76 13.06
C GLY A 18 -0.88 5.69 12.70
N VAL A 19 -1.32 4.58 12.13
CA VAL A 19 -0.45 3.49 11.67
C VAL A 19 0.46 3.97 10.52
N TYR A 20 -0.08 4.70 9.55
CA TYR A 20 0.69 5.20 8.42
C TYR A 20 1.77 6.18 8.85
N GLN A 21 1.48 7.08 9.79
CA GLN A 21 2.45 8.01 10.35
C GLN A 21 3.56 7.28 11.11
N GLU A 22 3.24 6.23 11.86
CA GLU A 22 4.24 5.43 12.57
C GLU A 22 5.14 4.67 11.59
N ILE A 23 4.59 4.09 10.52
CA ILE A 23 5.37 3.44 9.45
C ILE A 23 6.33 4.46 8.83
N LYS A 24 5.84 5.64 8.48
CA LYS A 24 6.69 6.72 7.92
C LYS A 24 7.81 7.09 8.87
N LYS A 25 7.49 7.31 10.14
CA LYS A 25 8.47 7.66 11.18
C LYS A 25 9.59 6.62 11.28
N GLN A 26 9.25 5.34 11.29
CA GLN A 26 10.24 4.27 11.35
C GLN A 26 11.08 4.17 10.08
N LEU A 27 10.50 4.35 8.90
CA LEU A 27 11.23 4.38 7.64
C LEU A 27 12.22 5.55 7.58
N VAL A 28 11.82 6.72 8.06
CA VAL A 28 12.70 7.90 8.16
C VAL A 28 13.83 7.63 9.14
N ALA A 29 13.57 6.99 10.28
CA ALA A 29 14.59 6.60 11.25
C ALA A 29 15.62 5.60 10.66
N GLN A 30 15.23 4.81 9.67
CA GLN A 30 16.11 3.90 8.94
C GLN A 30 16.82 4.54 7.74
N GLY A 31 16.65 5.83 7.51
CA GLY A 31 17.38 6.59 6.49
C GLY A 31 16.61 6.88 5.21
N VAL A 32 15.31 6.60 5.14
CA VAL A 32 14.51 6.97 3.97
C VAL A 32 14.16 8.46 4.06
N PRO A 33 14.48 9.28 3.04
CA PRO A 33 14.12 10.68 3.06
C PRO A 33 12.60 10.90 3.17
N PRO A 34 12.12 11.81 4.04
CA PRO A 34 10.68 12.01 4.26
C PRO A 34 9.90 12.39 3.00
N HIS A 35 10.52 13.14 2.08
CA HIS A 35 9.89 13.59 0.82
C HIS A 35 9.70 12.45 -0.20
N GLU A 36 10.36 11.32 -0.03
CA GLU A 36 10.21 10.13 -0.87
C GLU A 36 9.08 9.20 -0.39
N ILE A 37 8.43 9.52 0.74
CA ILE A 37 7.33 8.76 1.31
C ILE A 37 6.04 9.58 1.17
N ALA A 38 5.04 9.03 0.50
CA ALA A 38 3.75 9.68 0.29
C ALA A 38 2.58 8.80 0.77
N PHE A 39 1.50 9.45 1.16
CA PHE A 39 0.24 8.80 1.50
C PHE A 39 -0.77 8.96 0.37
N ALA A 40 -1.45 7.88 0.00
CA ALA A 40 -2.44 7.90 -1.07
C ALA A 40 -3.63 8.83 -0.77
N HIS A 41 -3.98 9.02 0.50
CA HIS A 41 -5.08 9.90 0.92
C HIS A 41 -4.78 11.39 0.77
N ASP A 42 -3.53 11.79 0.56
CA ASP A 42 -3.16 13.19 0.28
C ASP A 42 -3.51 13.60 -1.17
N PHE A 43 -3.86 12.64 -2.02
CA PHE A 43 -4.17 12.85 -3.44
C PHE A 43 -5.63 12.51 -3.72
N ASN A 44 -6.53 13.47 -3.52
CA ASN A 44 -7.98 13.27 -3.55
C ASN A 44 -8.65 13.63 -4.88
N THR A 45 -7.99 14.36 -5.76
CA THR A 45 -8.49 14.73 -7.09
C THR A 45 -7.84 13.89 -8.18
N ASP A 46 -8.48 13.79 -9.33
CA ASP A 46 -7.90 13.06 -10.48
C ASP A 46 -6.60 13.68 -10.96
N ALA A 47 -6.52 15.02 -10.96
CA ALA A 47 -5.30 15.74 -11.30
C ALA A 47 -4.16 15.43 -10.30
N SER A 48 -4.44 15.44 -9.00
CA SER A 48 -3.43 15.12 -7.98
C SER A 48 -2.99 13.65 -8.03
N ARG A 49 -3.91 12.73 -8.31
CA ARG A 49 -3.59 11.31 -8.50
C ARG A 49 -2.67 11.07 -9.70
N LYS A 50 -2.88 11.81 -10.78
CA LYS A 50 -2.00 11.76 -11.95
C LYS A 50 -0.59 12.23 -11.59
N VAL A 51 -0.45 13.36 -10.90
CA VAL A 51 0.84 13.87 -10.41
C VAL A 51 1.52 12.87 -9.48
N ARG A 52 0.78 12.24 -8.58
CA ARG A 52 1.30 11.18 -7.70
C ARG A 52 1.87 10.02 -8.53
N ASN A 53 1.11 9.52 -9.50
CA ASN A 53 1.55 8.41 -10.33
C ASN A 53 2.83 8.76 -11.12
N GLU A 54 2.91 9.97 -11.65
CA GLU A 54 4.11 10.46 -12.35
C GLU A 54 5.33 10.48 -11.41
N LYS A 55 5.16 11.00 -10.19
CA LYS A 55 6.25 11.06 -9.19
C LYS A 55 6.70 9.67 -8.71
N VAL A 56 5.78 8.72 -8.58
CA VAL A 56 6.13 7.33 -8.24
C VAL A 56 6.87 6.68 -9.40
N ASN A 57 6.41 6.86 -10.62
CA ASN A 57 7.03 6.27 -11.81
C ASN A 57 8.38 6.91 -12.15
N SER A 58 8.60 8.18 -11.83
CA SER A 58 9.91 8.83 -11.98
C SER A 58 10.92 8.42 -10.90
N GLY A 59 10.44 7.96 -9.75
CA GLY A 59 11.26 7.61 -8.58
C GLY A 59 11.37 8.73 -7.54
N ASP A 60 10.70 9.88 -7.73
CA ASP A 60 10.67 10.97 -6.74
C ASP A 60 9.95 10.54 -5.46
N ILE A 61 8.91 9.72 -5.61
CA ILE A 61 8.27 9.01 -4.50
C ILE A 61 8.71 7.55 -4.57
N ARG A 62 9.43 7.10 -3.55
CA ARG A 62 9.93 5.72 -3.43
C ARG A 62 8.92 4.80 -2.76
N ILE A 63 8.18 5.30 -1.77
CA ILE A 63 7.23 4.54 -0.97
C ILE A 63 5.88 5.23 -0.99
N LEU A 64 4.85 4.50 -1.44
CA LEU A 64 3.46 4.94 -1.42
C LEU A 64 2.68 4.07 -0.44
N ILE A 65 2.07 4.70 0.56
CA ILE A 65 1.29 4.05 1.61
C ILE A 65 -0.18 4.42 1.44
N GLY A 66 -1.07 3.45 1.51
CA GLY A 66 -2.50 3.73 1.45
C GLY A 66 -3.37 2.50 1.56
N SER A 67 -4.66 2.73 1.77
CA SER A 67 -5.68 1.68 1.77
C SER A 67 -6.00 1.21 0.35
N THR A 68 -6.57 0.01 0.24
CA THR A 68 -7.02 -0.55 -1.04
C THR A 68 -8.01 0.37 -1.75
N SER A 69 -8.93 0.99 -1.01
CA SER A 69 -9.91 1.92 -1.58
C SER A 69 -9.27 3.19 -2.14
N LYS A 70 -8.30 3.76 -1.44
CA LYS A 70 -7.60 4.99 -1.88
C LYS A 70 -6.61 4.74 -3.01
N MET A 71 -6.05 3.54 -3.10
CA MET A 71 -5.17 3.13 -4.20
C MET A 71 -5.92 2.47 -5.36
N GLY A 72 -7.25 2.32 -5.23
CA GLY A 72 -8.06 1.54 -6.15
C GLY A 72 -8.15 2.09 -7.55
N ALA A 73 -8.83 3.20 -7.72
CA ALA A 73 -9.09 3.77 -9.05
C ALA A 73 -7.88 4.54 -9.58
N GLY A 74 -7.55 4.34 -10.85
CA GLY A 74 -6.52 5.11 -11.55
C GLY A 74 -5.08 4.90 -11.05
N LEU A 75 -4.81 3.82 -10.31
CA LEU A 75 -3.45 3.49 -9.92
C LEU A 75 -2.65 2.98 -11.12
N ASN A 76 -1.62 3.71 -11.49
CA ASN A 76 -0.70 3.36 -12.56
C ASN A 76 0.74 3.70 -12.11
N VAL A 77 1.29 2.85 -11.24
CA VAL A 77 2.57 3.07 -10.56
C VAL A 77 3.54 1.90 -10.71
N GLN A 78 3.31 1.04 -11.69
CA GLN A 78 4.07 -0.21 -11.86
C GLN A 78 5.48 -0.03 -12.41
N THR A 79 5.82 1.10 -13.02
CA THR A 79 7.06 1.26 -13.80
C THR A 79 8.31 0.89 -12.99
N ARG A 80 8.43 1.37 -11.77
CA ARG A 80 9.57 1.13 -10.87
C ARG A 80 9.24 0.24 -9.68
N LEU A 81 8.07 -0.37 -9.66
CA LEU A 81 7.62 -1.18 -8.54
C LEU A 81 8.54 -2.39 -8.33
N ALA A 82 9.20 -2.44 -7.19
CA ALA A 82 10.10 -3.52 -6.80
C ALA A 82 9.47 -4.46 -5.77
N ALA A 83 8.62 -3.92 -4.90
CA ALA A 83 7.96 -4.68 -3.84
C ALA A 83 6.58 -4.12 -3.50
N CYS A 84 5.68 -5.00 -3.09
CA CYS A 84 4.39 -4.68 -2.52
C CYS A 84 4.27 -5.31 -1.13
N HIS A 85 3.75 -4.55 -0.17
CA HIS A 85 3.57 -4.96 1.20
C HIS A 85 2.09 -4.96 1.56
N HIS A 86 1.50 -6.14 1.76
CA HIS A 86 0.15 -6.29 2.27
C HIS A 86 0.20 -6.35 3.79
N VAL A 87 -0.05 -5.21 4.43
CA VAL A 87 0.02 -5.07 5.89
C VAL A 87 -1.22 -5.66 6.56
N ASP A 88 -2.34 -5.70 5.85
CA ASP A 88 -3.59 -6.33 6.26
C ASP A 88 -4.00 -7.47 5.33
N CYS A 89 -4.73 -8.45 5.86
CA CYS A 89 -5.34 -9.51 5.08
C CYS A 89 -6.78 -9.12 4.70
N PRO A 90 -7.13 -8.99 3.41
CA PRO A 90 -8.49 -8.73 3.02
C PRO A 90 -9.39 -9.95 3.26
N TRP A 91 -10.65 -9.71 3.61
CA TRP A 91 -11.64 -10.74 3.87
C TRP A 91 -11.98 -11.63 2.68
N ARG A 92 -11.78 -11.12 1.46
CA ARG A 92 -12.16 -11.83 0.24
C ARG A 92 -10.91 -12.15 -0.58
N PRO A 93 -10.72 -13.41 -1.01
CA PRO A 93 -9.61 -13.78 -1.91
C PRO A 93 -9.57 -12.92 -3.18
N ARG A 94 -10.72 -12.53 -3.70
CA ARG A 94 -10.83 -11.65 -4.87
C ARG A 94 -10.16 -10.28 -4.66
N ASP A 95 -10.16 -9.77 -3.44
CA ASP A 95 -9.53 -8.48 -3.14
C ASP A 95 -8.00 -8.58 -3.20
N ILE A 96 -7.45 -9.75 -2.87
CA ILE A 96 -6.03 -10.06 -3.03
C ILE A 96 -5.67 -10.12 -4.52
N GLU A 97 -6.47 -10.81 -5.32
CA GLU A 97 -6.28 -10.88 -6.77
C GLU A 97 -6.34 -9.50 -7.41
N GLN A 98 -7.26 -8.64 -6.98
CA GLN A 98 -7.34 -7.26 -7.45
C GLN A 98 -6.11 -6.44 -7.05
N ARG A 99 -5.61 -6.59 -5.82
CA ARG A 99 -4.38 -5.94 -5.37
C ARG A 99 -3.19 -6.39 -6.22
N ASN A 100 -3.03 -7.68 -6.40
CA ASN A 100 -1.93 -8.27 -7.19
C ASN A 100 -2.03 -7.89 -8.67
N GLY A 101 -3.22 -7.88 -9.25
CA GLY A 101 -3.45 -7.49 -10.65
C GLY A 101 -3.08 -6.04 -10.97
N ARG A 102 -2.91 -5.18 -9.95
CA ARG A 102 -2.40 -3.81 -10.11
C ARG A 102 -0.88 -3.74 -10.07
N ILE A 103 -0.25 -4.74 -9.48
CA ILE A 103 1.20 -4.86 -9.32
C ILE A 103 1.80 -5.53 -10.54
N GLU A 104 1.13 -6.56 -11.06
CA GLU A 104 1.58 -7.40 -12.19
C GLU A 104 1.20 -6.83 -13.55
N ARG A 105 1.43 -5.55 -13.78
CA ARG A 105 1.16 -4.91 -15.06
C ARG A 105 2.38 -4.88 -15.97
N GLN A 106 2.13 -4.72 -17.27
CA GLN A 106 3.17 -4.49 -18.27
C GLN A 106 3.91 -3.17 -18.01
N GLY A 107 5.15 -3.08 -18.48
CA GLY A 107 5.97 -1.88 -18.38
C GLY A 107 6.70 -1.72 -17.04
N ASN A 108 6.92 -2.82 -16.31
CA ASN A 108 7.74 -2.80 -15.12
C ASN A 108 9.22 -3.01 -15.48
N LEU A 109 10.06 -2.04 -15.15
CA LEU A 109 11.49 -2.05 -15.47
C LEU A 109 12.27 -3.19 -14.81
N HIS A 110 11.85 -3.64 -13.62
CA HIS A 110 12.49 -4.78 -12.94
C HIS A 110 12.17 -6.09 -13.65
N LYS A 111 10.92 -6.30 -14.09
CA LYS A 111 10.54 -7.47 -14.89
C LYS A 111 11.28 -7.50 -16.23
N ASP A 112 11.38 -6.37 -16.90
CA ASP A 112 12.10 -6.24 -18.17
C ASP A 112 13.59 -6.51 -18.01
N ALA A 113 14.14 -6.24 -16.83
CA ALA A 113 15.52 -6.59 -16.44
C ALA A 113 15.68 -8.03 -15.89
N GLY A 114 14.66 -8.87 -15.97
CA GLY A 114 14.67 -10.26 -15.49
C GLY A 114 14.57 -10.43 -13.97
N LYS A 115 14.14 -9.38 -13.25
CA LYS A 115 13.95 -9.40 -11.79
C LYS A 115 12.46 -9.56 -11.45
N ASN A 116 12.18 -10.35 -10.43
CA ASN A 116 10.82 -10.53 -9.93
C ASN A 116 10.41 -9.40 -8.98
N ILE A 117 9.13 -9.00 -9.06
CA ILE A 117 8.51 -8.14 -8.06
C ILE A 117 8.28 -8.99 -6.80
N ARG A 118 8.65 -8.46 -5.64
CA ARG A 118 8.43 -9.14 -4.36
C ARG A 118 7.08 -8.74 -3.77
N VAL A 119 6.33 -9.72 -3.28
CA VAL A 119 5.09 -9.50 -2.54
C VAL A 119 5.28 -10.01 -1.12
N PHE A 120 5.11 -9.11 -0.15
CA PHE A 120 5.22 -9.42 1.27
C PHE A 120 3.83 -9.41 1.90
N GLN A 121 3.53 -10.46 2.64
CA GLN A 121 2.30 -10.61 3.41
C GLN A 121 2.67 -10.64 4.89
N TYR A 122 2.10 -9.74 5.67
CA TYR A 122 2.39 -9.63 7.09
C TYR A 122 1.30 -10.31 7.89
N VAL A 123 1.70 -11.14 8.83
CA VAL A 123 0.81 -11.96 9.64
C VAL A 123 1.27 -11.89 11.09
N THR A 124 0.35 -11.60 12.01
CA THR A 124 0.61 -11.77 13.43
C THR A 124 0.31 -13.21 13.81
N GLU A 125 1.28 -13.90 14.37
CA GLU A 125 1.12 -15.29 14.82
C GLU A 125 -0.04 -15.41 15.82
N GLY A 126 -0.92 -16.41 15.62
CA GLY A 126 -2.11 -16.59 16.45
C GLY A 126 -3.25 -15.62 16.21
N SER A 127 -3.15 -14.74 15.21
CA SER A 127 -4.23 -13.82 14.84
C SER A 127 -5.20 -14.44 13.83
N PHE A 128 -6.35 -13.80 13.67
CA PHE A 128 -7.34 -14.19 12.67
C PHE A 128 -6.78 -14.03 11.23
N ASP A 129 -5.91 -13.07 11.00
CA ASP A 129 -5.26 -12.85 9.72
C ASP A 129 -4.40 -14.05 9.30
N ALA A 130 -3.78 -14.76 10.29
CA ALA A 130 -3.03 -15.97 10.03
C ALA A 130 -3.91 -17.08 9.42
N LEU A 131 -5.16 -17.21 9.88
CA LEU A 131 -6.12 -18.16 9.33
C LEU A 131 -6.57 -17.77 7.92
N MET A 132 -6.74 -16.49 7.66
CA MET A 132 -7.19 -15.99 6.36
C MET A 132 -6.15 -16.19 5.27
N TRP A 133 -4.86 -16.03 5.57
CA TRP A 133 -3.79 -16.24 4.60
C TRP A 133 -3.55 -17.71 4.23
N HIS A 134 -4.07 -18.64 5.03
CA HIS A 134 -3.93 -20.10 4.78
C HIS A 134 -5.08 -20.71 3.96
N GLN A 135 -6.08 -19.93 3.59
CA GLN A 135 -7.16 -20.38 2.70
C GLN A 135 -6.81 -20.13 1.24
#